data_27752bd4d49380c0fbfc10f3854b0cf3
#
_entry.id   27752bd4d49380c0fbfc10f3854b0cf3
#
_cell.length_a   1.000
_cell.length_b   1.000
_cell.length_c   1.000
_cell.angle_alpha   90.00
_cell.angle_beta   90.00
_cell.angle_gamma   90.00
#
_symmetry.space_group_name_H-M   'P 1'
#
loop_
_entity.id
_entity.type
_entity.pdbx_description
1 polymer ?
#
loop_
_entity_poly.entity_id
_entity_poly.type
_entity_poly.pdbx_seq_one_letter_code
_entity_poly.pdbx_strand_id
1 'polypeptide(L)'
;MRVDADDFARPCSCGREHQIAVKEILIEAGAVEKLEEEMSEGMLREYISPLVICDTNTYAATEELMEDIYDRCQVLVLDAEGLQADRHAIKIVENNMEEDIDLILAVGAGTIHDISRYIAHNYKVPFISVPTAASGDGFVTTVAAMTLDGVKKTVPSVAPICVLSLIHISEP
;
A
#
# COMPACT_ATOMS: atom_id res chain seq x y z
N MET A 1 -17.39 -4.02 3.07
CA MET A 1 -17.10 -5.39 3.60
C MET A 1 -15.85 -5.27 4.48
N ARG A 2 -15.97 -5.64 5.71
CA ARG A 2 -14.86 -5.71 6.66
C ARG A 2 -14.44 -7.17 6.84
N VAL A 3 -13.15 -7.43 6.77
CA VAL A 3 -12.57 -8.76 6.99
C VAL A 3 -11.58 -8.63 8.15
N ASP A 4 -11.81 -9.38 9.22
CA ASP A 4 -10.94 -9.41 10.39
C ASP A 4 -9.92 -10.56 10.24
N ALA A 5 -8.64 -10.28 10.50
CA ALA A 5 -7.58 -11.29 10.40
C ALA A 5 -7.78 -12.44 11.38
N ASP A 6 -8.38 -12.21 12.53
CA ASP A 6 -8.65 -13.22 13.55
C ASP A 6 -9.64 -14.29 13.06
N ASP A 7 -10.50 -13.97 12.08
CA ASP A 7 -11.41 -14.93 11.43
C ASP A 7 -10.65 -16.05 10.69
N PHE A 8 -9.41 -15.82 10.32
CA PHE A 8 -8.56 -16.77 9.59
C PHE A 8 -7.51 -17.46 10.48
N ALA A 9 -7.33 -17.02 11.73
CA ALA A 9 -6.42 -17.62 12.70
C ALA A 9 -6.98 -18.93 13.28
N ARG A 10 -7.37 -19.86 12.40
CA ARG A 10 -7.95 -21.18 12.77
C ARG A 10 -7.02 -22.32 12.39
N PRO A 11 -7.04 -23.44 13.12
CA PRO A 11 -6.33 -24.64 12.70
C PRO A 11 -6.75 -25.04 11.28
N CYS A 12 -5.80 -25.15 10.37
CA CYS A 12 -6.06 -25.55 9.00
C CYS A 12 -6.05 -27.07 8.87
N SER A 13 -6.92 -27.60 8.01
CA SER A 13 -6.95 -29.04 7.66
C SER A 13 -5.65 -29.53 7.01
N CYS A 14 -4.77 -28.62 6.55
CA CYS A 14 -3.44 -28.94 6.04
C CYS A 14 -2.41 -29.25 7.15
N GLY A 15 -2.77 -29.13 8.43
CA GLY A 15 -1.90 -29.38 9.58
C GLY A 15 -0.88 -28.27 9.86
N ARG A 16 -0.98 -27.12 9.19
CA ARG A 16 -0.12 -25.95 9.41
C ARG A 16 -0.91 -24.81 10.02
N GLU A 17 -0.24 -24.01 10.82
CA GLU A 17 -0.75 -22.72 11.28
C GLU A 17 -0.48 -21.66 10.21
N HIS A 18 -1.53 -20.96 9.77
CA HIS A 18 -1.44 -19.87 8.81
C HIS A 18 -1.57 -18.54 9.56
N GLN A 19 -0.48 -17.79 9.60
CA GLN A 19 -0.49 -16.43 10.14
C GLN A 19 -0.81 -15.44 9.01
N ILE A 20 -1.79 -14.57 9.22
CA ILE A 20 -2.13 -13.47 8.33
C ILE A 20 -1.53 -12.21 8.93
N ALA A 21 -0.63 -11.56 8.18
CA ALA A 21 0.02 -10.32 8.62
C ALA A 21 -0.91 -9.10 8.54
N VAL A 22 -1.93 -9.17 7.69
CA VAL A 22 -2.91 -8.09 7.49
C VAL A 22 -3.88 -8.08 8.67
N LYS A 23 -3.96 -6.96 9.38
CA LYS A 23 -4.84 -6.80 10.55
C LYS A 23 -6.28 -6.51 10.15
N GLU A 24 -6.48 -5.71 9.10
CA GLU A 24 -7.82 -5.29 8.66
C GLU A 24 -7.86 -5.12 7.14
N ILE A 25 -8.98 -5.51 6.54
CA ILE A 25 -9.30 -5.24 5.14
C ILE A 25 -10.67 -4.56 5.10
N LEU A 26 -10.70 -3.32 4.61
CA LEU A 26 -11.92 -2.54 4.44
C LEU A 26 -12.15 -2.26 2.94
N ILE A 27 -13.29 -2.77 2.42
CA ILE A 27 -13.70 -2.59 1.02
C ILE A 27 -15.12 -2.03 1.06
N GLU A 28 -15.25 -0.72 1.26
CA GLU A 28 -16.54 -0.03 1.31
C GLU A 28 -16.38 1.47 1.14
N ALA A 29 -17.48 2.17 0.87
CA ALA A 29 -17.51 3.62 0.95
C ALA A 29 -17.13 4.06 2.38
N GLY A 30 -16.37 5.15 2.49
CA GLY A 30 -15.87 5.60 3.80
C GLY A 30 -14.50 5.04 4.18
N ALA A 31 -13.78 4.37 3.25
CA ALA A 31 -12.45 3.85 3.51
C ALA A 31 -11.42 4.98 3.77
N VAL A 32 -11.59 6.17 3.17
CA VAL A 32 -10.70 7.32 3.39
C VAL A 32 -10.93 7.89 4.79
N GLU A 33 -12.17 8.13 5.16
CA GLU A 33 -12.54 8.63 6.49
C GLU A 33 -12.06 7.67 7.58
N LYS A 34 -12.09 6.36 7.29
CA LYS A 34 -11.52 5.36 8.20
C LYS A 34 -10.01 5.45 8.29
N LEU A 35 -9.31 5.69 7.18
CA LEU A 35 -7.86 5.89 7.18
C LEU A 35 -7.48 7.13 7.99
N GLU A 36 -8.21 8.24 7.83
CA GLU A 36 -8.01 9.45 8.61
C GLU A 36 -8.22 9.22 10.12
N GLU A 37 -9.27 8.50 10.49
CA GLU A 37 -9.55 8.10 11.87
C GLU A 37 -8.38 7.26 12.44
N GLU A 38 -7.93 6.24 11.70
CA GLU A 38 -6.82 5.38 12.11
C GLU A 38 -5.50 6.15 12.26
N MET A 39 -5.24 7.13 11.39
CA MET A 39 -4.05 8.00 11.45
C MET A 39 -4.13 9.05 12.56
N SER A 40 -5.34 9.46 12.96
CA SER A 40 -5.54 10.51 13.97
C SER A 40 -5.65 9.92 15.38
N GLU A 41 -6.44 8.89 15.57
CA GLU A 41 -6.85 8.35 16.87
C GLU A 41 -6.67 6.83 16.98
N GLY A 42 -6.50 6.13 15.84
CA GLY A 42 -6.45 4.67 15.77
C GLY A 42 -5.04 4.07 15.86
N MET A 43 -4.88 2.89 15.25
CA MET A 43 -3.65 2.11 15.28
C MET A 43 -2.47 2.77 14.54
N LEU A 44 -2.75 3.71 13.64
CA LEU A 44 -1.74 4.37 12.82
C LEU A 44 -1.24 5.69 13.40
N ARG A 45 -1.80 6.16 14.52
CA ARG A 45 -1.42 7.43 15.16
C ARG A 45 0.03 7.48 15.66
N GLU A 46 0.65 6.32 15.83
CA GLU A 46 2.04 6.22 16.30
C GLU A 46 3.06 6.55 15.21
N TYR A 47 2.65 6.49 13.94
CA TYR A 47 3.50 6.82 12.79
C TYR A 47 3.48 8.33 12.55
N ILE A 48 4.64 8.95 12.64
CA ILE A 48 4.81 10.41 12.60
C ILE A 48 5.42 10.94 11.32
N SER A 49 6.00 10.05 10.52
CA SER A 49 6.68 10.37 9.25
C SER A 49 6.19 9.46 8.10
N PRO A 50 4.88 9.48 7.77
CA PRO A 50 4.34 8.63 6.73
C PRO A 50 4.70 9.13 5.33
N LEU A 51 4.98 8.18 4.43
CA LEU A 51 5.24 8.40 3.00
C LEU A 51 4.09 7.84 2.17
N VAL A 52 3.47 8.69 1.35
CA VAL A 52 2.58 8.25 0.27
C VAL A 52 3.38 8.03 -1.00
N ILE A 53 3.19 6.87 -1.63
CA ILE A 53 3.69 6.59 -2.98
C ILE A 53 2.48 6.40 -3.89
N CYS A 54 2.38 7.22 -4.93
CA CYS A 54 1.33 7.17 -5.94
C CYS A 54 1.92 7.48 -7.32
N ASP A 55 1.11 7.42 -8.37
CA ASP A 55 1.47 7.92 -9.69
C ASP A 55 0.60 9.13 -10.07
N THR A 56 0.96 9.82 -11.16
CA THR A 56 0.27 11.03 -11.61
C THR A 56 -1.21 10.83 -11.87
N ASN A 57 -1.64 9.65 -12.32
CA ASN A 57 -3.04 9.34 -12.57
C ASN A 57 -3.79 9.11 -11.26
N THR A 58 -3.21 8.33 -10.36
CA THR A 58 -3.84 8.02 -9.07
C THR A 58 -3.83 9.22 -8.14
N TYR A 59 -2.79 10.05 -8.16
CA TYR A 59 -2.78 11.31 -7.44
C TYR A 59 -3.93 12.22 -7.89
N ALA A 60 -4.07 12.48 -9.19
CA ALA A 60 -5.14 13.33 -9.74
C ALA A 60 -6.55 12.79 -9.44
N ALA A 61 -6.71 11.46 -9.36
CA ALA A 61 -7.99 10.83 -9.04
C ALA A 61 -8.35 10.86 -7.54
N THR A 62 -7.37 11.05 -6.66
CA THR A 62 -7.54 10.96 -5.20
C THR A 62 -7.21 12.27 -4.47
N GLU A 63 -6.71 13.30 -5.16
CA GLU A 63 -6.24 14.55 -4.58
C GLU A 63 -7.28 15.21 -3.67
N GLU A 64 -8.50 15.43 -4.17
CA GLU A 64 -9.59 16.04 -3.38
C GLU A 64 -10.06 15.11 -2.24
N LEU A 65 -10.06 13.81 -2.48
CA LEU A 65 -10.57 12.82 -1.54
C LEU A 65 -9.61 12.57 -0.36
N MET A 66 -8.31 12.68 -0.60
CA MET A 66 -7.26 12.36 0.35
C MET A 66 -6.45 13.59 0.79
N GLU A 67 -6.99 14.81 0.59
CA GLU A 67 -6.31 16.07 0.89
C GLU A 67 -5.74 16.09 2.32
N ASP A 68 -6.56 15.78 3.33
CA ASP A 68 -6.15 15.78 4.75
C ASP A 68 -5.06 14.74 5.07
N ILE A 69 -5.02 13.63 4.32
CA ILE A 69 -3.98 12.60 4.45
C ILE A 69 -2.70 13.08 3.79
N TYR A 70 -2.79 13.64 2.58
CA TYR A 70 -1.64 14.15 1.85
C TYR A 70 -0.93 15.29 2.59
N ASP A 71 -1.69 16.15 3.26
CA ASP A 71 -1.14 17.27 4.06
C ASP A 71 -0.31 16.79 5.28
N ARG A 72 -0.51 15.54 5.72
CA ARG A 72 0.20 14.95 6.86
C ARG A 72 1.37 14.06 6.46
N CYS A 73 1.53 13.79 5.17
CA CYS A 73 2.49 12.83 4.66
C CYS A 73 3.53 13.51 3.76
N GLN A 74 4.70 12.94 3.65
CA GLN A 74 5.47 13.14 2.45
C GLN A 74 4.75 12.47 1.28
N VAL A 75 4.59 13.15 0.14
CA VAL A 75 3.93 12.59 -1.05
C VAL A 75 4.93 12.49 -2.19
N LEU A 76 5.17 11.27 -2.68
CA LEU A 76 5.98 11.02 -3.88
C LEU A 76 5.08 10.57 -5.02
N VAL A 77 4.96 11.43 -6.01
CA VAL A 77 4.17 11.20 -7.23
C VAL A 77 5.11 10.74 -8.35
N LEU A 78 4.98 9.48 -8.74
CA LEU A 78 5.74 8.91 -9.86
C LEU A 78 5.04 9.24 -11.18
N ASP A 79 5.82 9.43 -12.27
CA ASP A 79 5.23 9.60 -13.60
C ASP A 79 4.57 8.28 -14.04
N ALA A 80 3.27 8.32 -14.33
CA ALA A 80 2.51 7.14 -14.77
C ALA A 80 2.90 6.65 -16.17
N GLU A 81 3.50 7.52 -17.01
CA GLU A 81 3.90 7.15 -18.36
C GLU A 81 5.05 6.14 -18.34
N GLY A 82 4.75 4.91 -18.76
CA GLY A 82 5.74 3.83 -18.82
C GLY A 82 6.20 3.32 -17.46
N LEU A 83 5.52 3.67 -16.36
CA LEU A 83 5.88 3.25 -15.02
C LEU A 83 5.88 1.71 -14.89
N GLN A 84 6.99 1.20 -14.44
CA GLN A 84 7.18 -0.22 -14.10
C GLN A 84 7.73 -0.37 -12.69
N ALA A 85 7.39 -1.48 -12.05
CA ALA A 85 8.03 -1.85 -10.78
C ALA A 85 9.44 -2.37 -11.05
N ASP A 86 10.39 -1.47 -11.24
CA ASP A 86 11.77 -1.76 -11.63
C ASP A 86 12.80 -1.00 -10.78
N ARG A 87 14.09 -1.20 -11.10
CA ARG A 87 15.19 -0.50 -10.40
C ARG A 87 15.16 1.01 -10.58
N HIS A 88 14.60 1.49 -11.70
CA HIS A 88 14.52 2.93 -11.96
C HIS A 88 13.51 3.58 -11.03
N ALA A 89 12.29 3.04 -10.94
CA ALA A 89 11.25 3.52 -10.04
C ALA A 89 11.71 3.43 -8.57
N ILE A 90 12.35 2.32 -8.17
CA ILE A 90 12.90 2.17 -6.82
C ILE A 90 13.90 3.30 -6.50
N LYS A 91 14.85 3.59 -7.40
CA LYS A 91 15.83 4.68 -7.20
C LYS A 91 15.18 6.05 -7.11
N ILE A 92 14.11 6.31 -7.87
CA ILE A 92 13.38 7.57 -7.76
C ILE A 92 12.82 7.72 -6.35
N VAL A 93 12.18 6.68 -5.81
CA VAL A 93 11.67 6.72 -4.44
C VAL A 93 12.80 6.89 -3.43
N GLU A 94 13.84 6.06 -3.48
CA GLU A 94 14.98 6.10 -2.55
C GLU A 94 15.72 7.44 -2.53
N ASN A 95 15.81 8.12 -3.68
CA ASN A 95 16.50 9.41 -3.79
C ASN A 95 15.68 10.60 -3.31
N ASN A 96 14.36 10.43 -3.16
CA ASN A 96 13.44 11.52 -2.84
C ASN A 96 12.68 11.32 -1.52
N MET A 97 12.70 10.12 -0.94
CA MET A 97 12.08 9.87 0.36
C MET A 97 12.97 10.42 1.49
N GLU A 98 12.33 10.87 2.57
CA GLU A 98 13.01 11.31 3.79
C GLU A 98 13.63 10.12 4.53
N GLU A 99 14.66 10.40 5.36
CA GLU A 99 15.41 9.33 6.05
C GLU A 99 14.64 8.68 7.21
N ASP A 100 13.71 9.40 7.81
CA ASP A 100 12.97 9.01 9.01
C ASP A 100 11.56 8.45 8.73
N ILE A 101 11.29 8.04 7.47
CA ILE A 101 10.01 7.42 7.10
C ILE A 101 9.73 6.18 7.98
N ASP A 102 8.56 6.17 8.60
CA ASP A 102 8.13 5.11 9.53
C ASP A 102 6.89 4.33 9.07
N LEU A 103 6.21 4.79 8.01
CA LEU A 103 5.05 4.14 7.39
C LEU A 103 5.01 4.46 5.89
N ILE A 104 4.58 3.51 5.06
CA ILE A 104 4.34 3.74 3.63
C ILE A 104 2.85 3.51 3.32
N LEU A 105 2.23 4.45 2.60
CA LEU A 105 0.89 4.32 2.01
C LEU A 105 1.03 4.12 0.50
N ALA A 106 0.66 2.95 0.01
CA ALA A 106 0.66 2.62 -1.42
C ALA A 106 -0.71 3.01 -2.03
N VAL A 107 -0.81 4.19 -2.64
CA VAL A 107 -2.06 4.68 -3.23
C VAL A 107 -2.01 4.46 -4.74
N GLY A 108 -2.65 3.39 -5.23
CA GLY A 108 -2.60 3.09 -6.66
C GLY A 108 -2.98 1.67 -7.06
N ALA A 109 -2.55 1.29 -8.26
CA ALA A 109 -2.72 -0.05 -8.81
C ALA A 109 -1.53 -0.98 -8.45
N GLY A 110 -1.47 -2.17 -9.06
CA GLY A 110 -0.48 -3.19 -8.74
C GLY A 110 0.97 -2.73 -8.81
N THR A 111 1.35 -1.91 -9.80
CA THR A 111 2.72 -1.39 -9.96
C THR A 111 3.15 -0.55 -8.74
N ILE A 112 2.30 0.36 -8.28
CA ILE A 112 2.55 1.17 -7.09
C ILE A 112 2.69 0.28 -5.85
N HIS A 113 1.83 -0.74 -5.71
CA HIS A 113 1.92 -1.69 -4.61
C HIS A 113 3.21 -2.50 -4.63
N ASP A 114 3.67 -2.94 -5.79
CA ASP A 114 4.92 -3.70 -5.91
C ASP A 114 6.14 -2.84 -5.57
N ILE A 115 6.18 -1.58 -6.01
CA ILE A 115 7.22 -0.61 -5.63
C ILE A 115 7.19 -0.38 -4.12
N SER A 116 6.03 -0.03 -3.57
CA SER A 116 5.86 0.33 -2.16
C SER A 116 6.23 -0.81 -1.21
N ARG A 117 5.75 -2.04 -1.48
CA ARG A 117 6.07 -3.18 -0.63
C ARG A 117 7.53 -3.61 -0.73
N TYR A 118 8.18 -3.41 -1.89
CA TYR A 118 9.61 -3.66 -2.05
C TYR A 118 10.43 -2.67 -1.22
N ILE A 119 10.09 -1.38 -1.26
CA ILE A 119 10.71 -0.34 -0.41
C ILE A 119 10.46 -0.66 1.07
N ALA A 120 9.21 -0.91 1.46
CA ALA A 120 8.84 -1.25 2.83
C ALA A 120 9.64 -2.43 3.38
N HIS A 121 9.85 -3.48 2.55
CA HIS A 121 10.67 -4.64 2.92
C HIS A 121 12.14 -4.26 3.17
N ASN A 122 12.73 -3.48 2.27
CA ASN A 122 14.15 -3.10 2.34
C ASN A 122 14.44 -2.18 3.51
N TYR A 123 13.55 -1.24 3.78
CA TYR A 123 13.68 -0.26 4.87
C TYR A 123 13.10 -0.75 6.20
N LYS A 124 12.44 -1.92 6.20
CA LYS A 124 11.81 -2.54 7.39
C LYS A 124 10.75 -1.66 8.04
N VAL A 125 10.02 -0.94 7.24
CA VAL A 125 8.87 -0.15 7.65
C VAL A 125 7.58 -0.85 7.23
N PRO A 126 6.49 -0.73 7.99
CA PRO A 126 5.18 -1.24 7.58
C PRO A 126 4.64 -0.47 6.40
N PHE A 127 3.69 -1.07 5.66
CA PHE A 127 2.95 -0.34 4.65
C PHE A 127 1.46 -0.66 4.69
N ILE A 128 0.68 0.27 4.16
CA ILE A 128 -0.77 0.18 4.00
C ILE A 128 -1.06 0.11 2.50
N SER A 129 -1.96 -0.78 2.13
CA SER A 129 -2.46 -0.89 0.77
C SER A 129 -3.72 -0.03 0.62
N VAL A 130 -3.69 0.93 -0.31
CA VAL A 130 -4.82 1.79 -0.68
C VAL A 130 -5.09 1.60 -2.18
N PRO A 131 -5.72 0.48 -2.58
CA PRO A 131 -5.96 0.18 -3.98
C PRO A 131 -7.02 1.10 -4.59
N THR A 132 -6.71 1.66 -5.76
CA THR A 132 -7.58 2.52 -6.56
C THR A 132 -8.21 1.81 -7.76
N ALA A 133 -7.79 0.59 -8.07
CA ALA A 133 -8.29 -0.20 -9.18
C ALA A 133 -8.35 -1.69 -8.83
N ALA A 134 -9.39 -2.38 -9.32
CA ALA A 134 -9.57 -3.83 -9.16
C ALA A 134 -8.67 -4.69 -10.06
N SER A 135 -7.64 -4.09 -10.67
CA SER A 135 -6.77 -4.73 -11.68
C SER A 135 -5.74 -5.71 -11.11
N GLY A 136 -5.64 -5.85 -9.79
CA GLY A 136 -4.69 -6.73 -9.13
C GLY A 136 -5.33 -7.58 -8.05
N ASP A 137 -4.82 -8.79 -7.87
CA ASP A 137 -5.19 -9.73 -6.80
C ASP A 137 -4.14 -9.79 -5.68
N GLY A 138 -3.03 -9.07 -5.85
CA GLY A 138 -1.84 -9.15 -5.01
C GLY A 138 -1.81 -8.19 -3.81
N PHE A 139 -2.92 -7.58 -3.40
CA PHE A 139 -2.88 -6.53 -2.36
C PHE A 139 -2.43 -7.04 -0.98
N VAL A 140 -2.66 -8.30 -0.67
CA VAL A 140 -2.30 -8.93 0.62
C VAL A 140 -1.09 -9.88 0.53
N THR A 141 -0.41 -9.94 -0.61
CA THR A 141 0.70 -10.86 -0.82
C THR A 141 1.98 -10.41 -0.11
N THR A 142 2.87 -11.37 0.16
CA THR A 142 4.21 -11.17 0.73
C THR A 142 5.31 -11.16 -0.33
N VAL A 143 4.94 -10.98 -1.60
CA VAL A 143 5.89 -10.92 -2.73
C VAL A 143 5.61 -9.72 -3.61
N ALA A 144 6.62 -9.19 -4.27
CA ALA A 144 6.53 -8.13 -5.26
C ALA A 144 6.92 -8.65 -6.64
N ALA A 145 6.17 -8.25 -7.67
CA ALA A 145 6.47 -8.58 -9.08
C ALA A 145 7.35 -7.48 -9.70
N MET A 146 8.66 -7.64 -9.59
CA MET A 146 9.65 -6.64 -10.02
C MET A 146 10.23 -6.96 -11.39
N THR A 147 10.49 -5.93 -12.21
CA THR A 147 11.29 -6.05 -13.43
C THR A 147 12.76 -5.71 -13.08
N LEU A 148 13.58 -6.73 -12.93
CA LEU A 148 14.98 -6.57 -12.58
C LEU A 148 15.86 -7.06 -13.74
N ASP A 149 16.73 -6.16 -14.23
CA ASP A 149 17.64 -6.44 -15.34
C ASP A 149 16.89 -6.90 -16.62
N GLY A 150 15.71 -6.30 -16.88
CA GLY A 150 14.84 -6.61 -18.01
C GLY A 150 14.02 -7.90 -17.87
N VAL A 151 14.08 -8.58 -16.73
CA VAL A 151 13.36 -9.84 -16.47
C VAL A 151 12.36 -9.64 -15.33
N LYS A 152 11.11 -10.08 -15.55
CA LYS A 152 10.11 -10.15 -14.45
C LYS A 152 10.51 -11.22 -13.44
N LYS A 153 10.62 -10.83 -12.18
CA LYS A 153 10.96 -11.71 -11.05
C LYS A 153 9.99 -11.46 -9.90
N THR A 154 9.54 -12.52 -9.29
CA THR A 154 8.84 -12.45 -8.00
C THR A 154 9.89 -12.43 -6.91
N VAL A 155 9.92 -11.37 -6.12
CA VAL A 155 10.87 -11.20 -5.02
C VAL A 155 10.16 -11.21 -3.67
N PRO A 156 10.77 -11.80 -2.63
CA PRO A 156 10.23 -11.73 -1.27
C PRO A 156 10.04 -10.28 -0.83
N SER A 157 8.95 -10.03 -0.15
CA SER A 157 8.57 -8.71 0.33
C SER A 157 7.69 -8.82 1.58
N VAL A 158 6.89 -7.80 1.90
CA VAL A 158 6.01 -7.77 3.07
C VAL A 158 4.55 -7.63 2.66
N ALA A 159 3.66 -8.21 3.46
CA ALA A 159 2.22 -7.92 3.36
C ALA A 159 1.90 -6.57 3.99
N PRO A 160 0.83 -5.89 3.55
CA PRO A 160 0.37 -4.66 4.21
C PRO A 160 -0.16 -4.98 5.62
N ILE A 161 -0.10 -4.00 6.52
CA ILE A 161 -0.72 -4.12 7.84
C ILE A 161 -2.24 -3.94 7.77
N CYS A 162 -2.72 -3.15 6.80
CA CYS A 162 -4.14 -3.07 6.46
C CYS A 162 -4.34 -2.75 4.98
N VAL A 163 -5.55 -3.00 4.48
CA VAL A 163 -6.01 -2.69 3.13
C VAL A 163 -7.27 -1.84 3.23
N LEU A 164 -7.23 -0.64 2.66
CA LEU A 164 -8.36 0.29 2.59
C LEU A 164 -8.65 0.60 1.13
N SER A 165 -9.65 -0.06 0.56
CA SER A 165 -9.93 0.00 -0.87
C SER A 165 -10.74 1.22 -1.26
N LEU A 166 -10.25 1.99 -2.24
CA LEU A 166 -10.94 3.11 -2.87
C LEU A 166 -11.71 2.72 -4.14
N ILE A 167 -11.76 1.43 -4.47
CA ILE A 167 -12.33 0.95 -5.75
C ILE A 167 -13.81 1.35 -5.93
N HIS A 168 -14.57 1.46 -4.83
CA HIS A 168 -15.99 1.81 -4.86
C HIS A 168 -16.28 3.32 -4.91
N ILE A 169 -15.26 4.18 -4.91
CA ILE A 169 -15.43 5.64 -4.92
C ILE A 169 -15.54 6.18 -6.34
N SER A 170 -15.06 5.44 -7.33
CA SER A 170 -15.04 5.82 -8.73
C SER A 170 -16.21 5.29 -9.57
N GLU A 171 -17.18 4.62 -8.98
CA GLU A 171 -18.40 4.24 -9.69
C GLU A 171 -19.51 5.27 -9.45
N PRO A 172 -20.10 5.83 -10.54
CA PRO A 172 -21.20 6.78 -10.47
C PRO A 172 -22.52 6.13 -10.04
#